data_6fc1ad5dd3acb22f17ee103aed1f6168
#
_entry.id   6fc1ad5dd3acb22f17ee103aed1f6168
#
_cell.length_a   1.000
_cell.length_b   1.000
_cell.length_c   1.000
_cell.angle_alpha   90.00
_cell.angle_beta   90.00
_cell.angle_gamma   90.00
#
_symmetry.space_group_name_H-M   'P 1'
#
loop_
_entity.id
_entity.type
_entity.pdbx_description
1 polymer ?
#
loop_
_entity_poly.entity_id
_entity_poly.type
_entity_poly.pdbx_seq_one_letter_code
_entity_poly.pdbx_strand_id
1 'polypeptide(L)'
;IFTALPNGESQIISNHLKEKNILIDLSADFRIQNKHTYKEFYKIKHRSVKNIKNSIYALPEIIKKKIKNKKIISCPGCYPTSILLPLIPLLKKRLINKKIIVDSKSGYSGAGRSIHKKYKNHNLYESMSVYGIPKHRHNSEIQQEFNKISKNILLEFTPHLTPMFRGILSTIYIEKKKNVSTKDC
;
A
#
# COMPACT_ATOMS: atom_id res chain seq x y z
N ILE A 1 -10.53 15.66 -9.69
CA ILE A 1 -10.98 14.40 -10.28
C ILE A 1 -10.61 13.29 -9.33
N PHE A 2 -11.57 12.43 -8.99
CA PHE A 2 -11.33 11.22 -8.19
C PHE A 2 -11.47 9.99 -9.09
N THR A 3 -10.56 9.02 -8.94
CA THR A 3 -10.61 7.74 -9.63
C THR A 3 -10.51 6.57 -8.66
N ALA A 4 -11.33 5.54 -8.89
CA ALA A 4 -11.32 4.25 -8.19
C ALA A 4 -11.60 3.14 -9.22
N LEU A 5 -10.75 3.07 -10.23
CA LEU A 5 -10.93 2.29 -11.45
C LEU A 5 -10.07 1.01 -11.44
N PRO A 6 -10.34 0.07 -12.34
CA PRO A 6 -9.43 -1.04 -12.59
C PRO A 6 -8.03 -0.57 -12.99
N ASN A 7 -7.02 -1.44 -12.75
CA ASN A 7 -5.62 -1.10 -13.05
C ASN A 7 -5.42 -0.75 -14.54
N GLY A 8 -4.75 0.37 -14.78
CA GLY A 8 -4.46 0.90 -16.12
C GLY A 8 -5.40 2.01 -16.57
N GLU A 9 -6.60 2.12 -16.02
CA GLU A 9 -7.61 3.10 -16.45
C GLU A 9 -7.29 4.52 -15.94
N SER A 10 -6.85 4.67 -14.69
CA SER A 10 -6.44 5.97 -14.17
C SER A 10 -5.21 6.52 -14.90
N GLN A 11 -4.37 5.65 -15.46
CA GLN A 11 -3.24 6.05 -16.30
C GLN A 11 -3.71 6.71 -17.61
N ILE A 12 -4.77 6.19 -18.23
CA ILE A 12 -5.36 6.77 -19.44
C ILE A 12 -5.91 8.16 -19.12
N ILE A 13 -6.70 8.29 -18.05
CA ILE A 13 -7.26 9.57 -17.60
C ILE A 13 -6.15 10.59 -17.33
N SER A 14 -5.05 10.15 -16.72
CA SER A 14 -3.94 11.02 -16.38
C SER A 14 -3.28 11.71 -17.60
N ASN A 15 -3.36 11.10 -18.79
CA ASN A 15 -2.83 11.65 -20.02
C ASN A 15 -3.65 12.81 -20.57
N HIS A 16 -4.91 12.96 -20.11
CA HIS A 16 -5.84 14.00 -20.52
C HIS A 16 -6.08 15.08 -19.46
N LEU A 17 -5.27 15.09 -18.38
CA LEU A 17 -5.38 16.12 -17.35
C LEU A 17 -5.00 17.48 -17.89
N LYS A 18 -5.91 18.44 -17.76
CA LYS A 18 -5.65 19.85 -18.04
C LYS A 18 -4.79 20.47 -16.92
N GLU A 19 -4.19 21.63 -17.19
CA GLU A 19 -3.26 22.28 -16.26
C GLU A 19 -3.82 22.48 -14.85
N LYS A 20 -5.08 22.92 -14.75
CA LYS A 20 -5.76 23.18 -13.47
C LYS A 20 -6.32 21.91 -12.78
N ASN A 21 -6.28 20.75 -13.42
CA ASN A 21 -6.83 19.52 -12.82
C ASN A 21 -5.86 18.85 -11.87
N ILE A 22 -6.38 18.33 -10.77
CA ILE A 22 -5.69 17.43 -9.86
C ILE A 22 -6.42 16.08 -9.89
N LEU A 23 -5.66 14.99 -10.02
CA LEU A 23 -6.16 13.62 -9.95
C LEU A 23 -5.87 13.05 -8.57
N ILE A 24 -6.91 12.64 -7.85
CA ILE A 24 -6.80 11.85 -6.62
C ILE A 24 -7.15 10.41 -6.99
N ASP A 25 -6.12 9.57 -7.02
CA ASP A 25 -6.23 8.20 -7.51
C ASP A 25 -6.25 7.19 -6.36
N LEU A 26 -7.39 6.53 -6.18
CA LEU A 26 -7.56 5.44 -5.22
C LEU A 26 -7.20 4.07 -5.83
N SER A 27 -6.92 4.03 -7.14
CA SER A 27 -6.43 2.81 -7.79
C SER A 27 -4.95 2.56 -7.47
N ALA A 28 -4.38 1.52 -8.04
CA ALA A 28 -2.97 1.20 -7.84
C ALA A 28 -2.03 1.85 -8.85
N ASP A 29 -2.56 2.61 -9.81
CA ASP A 29 -1.86 2.99 -11.03
C ASP A 29 -0.63 3.88 -10.83
N PHE A 30 -0.65 4.73 -9.81
CA PHE A 30 0.46 5.64 -9.51
C PHE A 30 1.14 5.38 -8.16
N ARG A 31 0.83 4.25 -7.49
CA ARG A 31 1.44 3.89 -6.20
C ARG A 31 2.90 3.51 -6.34
N ILE A 32 3.23 2.76 -7.41
CA ILE A 32 4.58 2.26 -7.67
C ILE A 32 5.30 3.20 -8.65
N GLN A 33 6.41 3.78 -8.22
CA GLN A 33 7.18 4.75 -9.02
C GLN A 33 8.06 4.08 -10.08
N ASN A 34 8.48 2.83 -9.84
CA ASN A 34 9.28 2.06 -10.80
C ASN A 34 8.36 1.30 -11.76
N LYS A 35 8.43 1.63 -13.05
CA LYS A 35 7.62 0.99 -14.11
C LYS A 35 7.85 -0.51 -14.27
N HIS A 36 9.04 -1.00 -13.95
CA HIS A 36 9.37 -2.43 -14.03
C HIS A 36 8.74 -3.19 -12.87
N THR A 37 8.86 -2.65 -11.65
CA THR A 37 8.17 -3.18 -10.46
C THR A 37 6.65 -3.14 -10.65
N TYR A 38 6.10 -2.06 -11.20
CA TYR A 38 4.68 -1.99 -11.53
C TYR A 38 4.27 -3.14 -12.47
N LYS A 39 5.00 -3.34 -13.58
CA LYS A 39 4.73 -4.44 -14.52
C LYS A 39 4.84 -5.82 -13.85
N GLU A 40 5.83 -6.00 -12.97
CA GLU A 40 6.04 -7.27 -12.26
C GLU A 40 4.84 -7.65 -11.40
N PHE A 41 4.33 -6.70 -10.60
CA PHE A 41 3.26 -6.98 -9.62
C PHE A 41 1.85 -6.87 -10.20
N TYR A 42 1.62 -5.97 -11.17
CA TYR A 42 0.30 -5.75 -11.77
C TYR A 42 0.10 -6.43 -13.12
N LYS A 43 1.16 -7.05 -13.69
CA LYS A 43 1.16 -7.82 -14.95
C LYS A 43 0.79 -7.02 -16.21
N ILE A 44 0.76 -5.69 -16.12
CA ILE A 44 0.49 -4.77 -17.24
C ILE A 44 1.62 -3.73 -17.35
N LYS A 45 1.88 -3.25 -18.57
CA LYS A 45 2.81 -2.14 -18.79
C LYS A 45 2.15 -0.83 -18.31
N HIS A 46 2.95 0.04 -17.66
CA HIS A 46 2.46 1.35 -17.27
C HIS A 46 2.27 2.25 -18.49
N ARG A 47 1.03 2.72 -18.74
CA ARG A 47 0.63 3.48 -19.94
C ARG A 47 0.90 4.99 -19.85
N SER A 48 1.28 5.48 -18.67
CA SER A 48 1.50 6.91 -18.40
C SER A 48 2.78 7.15 -17.62
N VAL A 49 3.90 6.61 -18.11
CA VAL A 49 5.22 6.68 -17.42
C VAL A 49 5.66 8.14 -17.19
N LYS A 50 5.37 9.05 -18.14
CA LYS A 50 5.67 10.48 -18.02
C LYS A 50 5.03 11.13 -16.81
N ASN A 51 3.85 10.66 -16.41
CA ASN A 51 3.09 11.22 -15.30
C ASN A 51 3.49 10.66 -13.93
N ILE A 52 4.31 9.62 -13.88
CA ILE A 52 4.85 9.11 -12.61
C ILE A 52 5.62 10.20 -11.87
N LYS A 53 6.38 11.05 -12.57
CA LYS A 53 7.12 12.18 -11.98
C LYS A 53 6.20 13.23 -11.34
N ASN A 54 4.99 13.38 -11.87
CA ASN A 54 3.98 14.31 -11.40
C ASN A 54 3.09 13.72 -10.31
N SER A 55 3.28 12.46 -9.98
CA SER A 55 2.55 11.76 -8.91
C SER A 55 3.29 11.84 -7.58
N ILE A 56 2.51 11.69 -6.52
CA ILE A 56 3.02 11.48 -5.16
C ILE A 56 2.23 10.37 -4.48
N TYR A 57 2.95 9.45 -3.85
CA TYR A 57 2.36 8.47 -2.97
C TYR A 57 1.93 9.15 -1.68
N ALA A 58 0.63 9.24 -1.45
CA ALA A 58 0.06 10.16 -0.48
C ALA A 58 -0.47 9.46 0.76
N LEU A 59 0.37 9.39 1.78
CA LEU A 59 -0.02 9.19 3.16
C LEU A 59 0.10 10.56 3.86
N PRO A 60 -0.99 11.33 4.00
CA PRO A 60 -0.95 12.76 4.36
C PRO A 60 -0.20 13.04 5.66
N GLU A 61 -0.32 12.14 6.65
CA GLU A 61 0.35 12.23 7.95
C GLU A 61 1.89 12.25 7.81
N ILE A 62 2.41 11.67 6.73
CA ILE A 62 3.85 11.50 6.51
C ILE A 62 4.40 12.53 5.54
N ILE A 63 3.65 12.86 4.48
CA ILE A 63 4.15 13.71 3.40
C ILE A 63 3.85 15.20 3.56
N LYS A 64 2.86 15.57 4.39
CA LYS A 64 2.50 16.96 4.74
C LYS A 64 2.51 17.91 3.51
N LYS A 65 3.37 18.97 3.55
CA LYS A 65 3.43 20.03 2.52
C LYS A 65 3.88 19.56 1.12
N LYS A 66 4.39 18.33 0.95
CA LYS A 66 4.90 17.85 -0.36
C LYS A 66 3.80 17.62 -1.41
N ILE A 67 2.53 17.62 -1.00
CA ILE A 67 1.37 17.47 -1.90
C ILE A 67 1.18 18.68 -2.83
N LYS A 68 1.53 19.91 -2.37
CA LYS A 68 1.11 21.19 -3.01
C LYS A 68 1.36 21.28 -4.52
N ASN A 69 2.46 20.71 -5.02
CA ASN A 69 2.87 20.87 -6.41
C ASN A 69 2.68 19.60 -7.23
N LYS A 70 1.82 18.68 -6.80
CA LYS A 70 1.61 17.42 -7.49
C LYS A 70 0.27 17.39 -8.20
N LYS A 71 0.28 16.90 -9.43
CA LYS A 71 -0.92 16.77 -10.28
C LYS A 71 -1.66 15.47 -9.99
N ILE A 72 -0.96 14.44 -9.51
CA ILE A 72 -1.53 13.13 -9.23
C ILE A 72 -1.21 12.76 -7.78
N ILE A 73 -2.26 12.57 -7.00
CA ILE A 73 -2.20 12.16 -5.60
C ILE A 73 -2.64 10.71 -5.56
N SER A 74 -1.68 9.80 -5.40
CA SER A 74 -1.94 8.37 -5.36
C SER A 74 -2.18 7.92 -3.93
N CYS A 75 -3.41 7.51 -3.65
CA CYS A 75 -3.79 7.02 -2.32
C CYS A 75 -3.21 5.63 -2.05
N PRO A 76 -2.67 5.38 -0.86
CA PRO A 76 -2.13 4.08 -0.46
C PRO A 76 -3.14 2.95 -0.54
N GLY A 77 -2.65 1.72 -0.68
CA GLY A 77 -3.45 0.54 -0.43
C GLY A 77 -3.81 0.39 1.05
N CYS A 78 -4.81 -0.42 1.34
CA CYS A 78 -5.32 -0.59 2.70
C CYS A 78 -4.28 -1.19 3.67
N TYR A 79 -3.61 -2.27 3.29
CA TYR A 79 -2.52 -2.84 4.09
C TYR A 79 -1.32 -1.88 4.22
N PRO A 80 -0.81 -1.26 3.13
CA PRO A 80 0.22 -0.24 3.28
C PRO A 80 -0.14 0.87 4.25
N THR A 81 -1.38 1.34 4.26
CA THR A 81 -1.84 2.34 5.22
C THR A 81 -1.69 1.85 6.66
N SER A 82 -2.21 0.64 6.97
CA SER A 82 -2.16 0.07 8.33
C SER A 82 -0.74 -0.24 8.82
N ILE A 83 0.19 -0.47 7.88
CA ILE A 83 1.59 -0.85 8.17
C ILE A 83 2.51 0.37 8.21
N LEU A 84 2.38 1.29 7.26
CA LEU A 84 3.30 2.42 7.12
C LEU A 84 3.05 3.49 8.18
N LEU A 85 1.80 3.70 8.60
CA LEU A 85 1.46 4.71 9.63
C LEU A 85 2.22 4.48 10.94
N PRO A 86 2.20 3.30 11.55
CA PRO A 86 2.94 3.06 12.78
C PRO A 86 4.46 2.91 12.55
N LEU A 87 4.89 2.32 11.44
CA LEU A 87 6.31 1.97 11.27
C LEU A 87 7.19 3.10 10.77
N ILE A 88 6.68 4.00 9.91
CA ILE A 88 7.49 5.10 9.38
C ILE A 88 8.05 6.02 10.46
N PRO A 89 7.29 6.43 11.49
CA PRO A 89 7.84 7.22 12.59
C PRO A 89 8.99 6.51 13.33
N LEU A 90 8.80 5.23 13.63
CA LEU A 90 9.79 4.42 14.34
C LEU A 90 11.07 4.24 13.52
N LEU A 91 10.95 3.98 12.23
CA LEU A 91 12.08 3.85 11.30
C LEU A 91 12.82 5.17 11.11
N LYS A 92 12.12 6.30 10.99
CA LYS A 92 12.73 7.63 10.87
C LYS A 92 13.53 8.01 12.10
N LYS A 93 13.02 7.70 13.28
CA LYS A 93 13.72 7.90 14.56
C LYS A 93 14.78 6.84 14.85
N ARG A 94 14.91 5.80 13.99
CA ARG A 94 15.86 4.69 14.15
C ARG A 94 15.69 3.91 15.45
N LEU A 95 14.47 3.77 15.93
CA LEU A 95 14.15 3.11 17.21
C LEU A 95 14.14 1.59 17.12
N ILE A 96 13.87 1.05 15.93
CA ILE A 96 13.67 -0.39 15.69
C ILE A 96 14.74 -0.98 14.77
N ASN A 97 14.91 -2.30 14.85
CA ASN A 97 15.73 -3.08 13.95
C ASN A 97 15.08 -3.24 12.57
N LYS A 98 15.81 -3.81 11.62
CA LYS A 98 15.37 -3.90 10.21
C LYS A 98 14.53 -5.13 9.89
N LYS A 99 14.37 -6.07 10.79
CA LYS A 99 13.48 -7.22 10.63
C LYS A 99 12.10 -6.84 11.15
N ILE A 100 11.09 -6.93 10.29
CA ILE A 100 9.71 -6.56 10.59
C ILE A 100 8.81 -7.71 10.11
N ILE A 101 8.01 -8.24 11.02
CA ILE A 101 7.02 -9.26 10.69
C ILE A 101 5.64 -8.65 10.85
N VAL A 102 4.81 -8.78 9.82
CA VAL A 102 3.45 -8.23 9.80
C VAL A 102 2.46 -9.33 9.48
N ASP A 103 1.53 -9.52 10.38
CA ASP A 103 0.42 -10.44 10.25
C ASP A 103 -0.89 -9.63 10.24
N SER A 104 -1.50 -9.50 9.04
CA SER A 104 -2.66 -8.64 8.83
C SER A 104 -3.93 -9.42 8.52
N LYS A 105 -4.99 -9.13 9.24
CA LYS A 105 -6.34 -9.69 9.10
C LYS A 105 -7.24 -8.67 8.43
N SER A 106 -7.77 -8.98 7.23
CA SER A 106 -8.65 -8.09 6.48
C SER A 106 -10.06 -8.67 6.37
N GLY A 107 -11.04 -7.82 6.55
CA GLY A 107 -12.42 -8.13 6.21
C GLY A 107 -12.60 -8.37 4.70
N TYR A 108 -13.60 -9.18 4.35
CA TYR A 108 -13.82 -9.62 2.97
C TYR A 108 -14.27 -8.48 2.03
N SER A 109 -14.85 -7.39 2.53
CA SER A 109 -15.16 -6.22 1.68
C SER A 109 -13.92 -5.60 1.02
N GLY A 110 -12.73 -5.78 1.60
CA GLY A 110 -11.45 -5.33 1.05
C GLY A 110 -11.01 -6.07 -0.21
N ALA A 111 -11.55 -7.25 -0.49
CA ALA A 111 -11.27 -8.01 -1.70
C ALA A 111 -11.97 -7.47 -2.96
N GLY A 112 -12.75 -6.39 -2.82
CA GLY A 112 -13.40 -5.69 -3.91
C GLY A 112 -14.71 -6.31 -4.38
N ARG A 113 -15.30 -5.72 -5.44
CA ARG A 113 -16.62 -6.09 -5.96
C ARG A 113 -16.74 -7.52 -6.45
N SER A 114 -15.65 -8.17 -6.83
CA SER A 114 -15.63 -9.54 -7.33
C SER A 114 -15.68 -10.61 -6.24
N ILE A 115 -15.67 -10.23 -4.97
CA ILE A 115 -15.59 -11.18 -3.86
C ILE A 115 -16.73 -12.21 -3.87
N HIS A 116 -17.95 -11.76 -4.12
CA HIS A 116 -19.11 -12.65 -4.18
C HIS A 116 -19.00 -13.72 -5.29
N LYS A 117 -18.33 -13.40 -6.41
CA LYS A 117 -18.08 -14.38 -7.48
C LYS A 117 -16.99 -15.39 -7.08
N LYS A 118 -15.93 -14.90 -6.44
CA LYS A 118 -14.75 -15.71 -6.09
C LYS A 118 -15.00 -16.66 -4.91
N TYR A 119 -15.85 -16.28 -3.99
CA TYR A 119 -16.09 -17.00 -2.72
C TYR A 119 -17.53 -17.53 -2.57
N LYS A 120 -18.30 -17.60 -3.66
CA LYS A 120 -19.69 -18.13 -3.64
C LYS A 120 -19.81 -19.52 -2.98
N ASN A 121 -18.76 -20.32 -3.08
CA ASN A 121 -18.76 -21.71 -2.60
C ASN A 121 -17.92 -21.90 -1.30
N HIS A 122 -17.44 -20.83 -0.69
CA HIS A 122 -16.66 -20.90 0.55
C HIS A 122 -17.46 -20.29 1.69
N ASN A 123 -17.45 -20.95 2.82
CA ASN A 123 -18.07 -20.44 4.03
C ASN A 123 -17.22 -19.29 4.62
N LEU A 124 -17.38 -18.07 4.05
CA LEU A 124 -16.65 -16.88 4.46
C LEU A 124 -16.88 -16.47 5.92
N TYR A 125 -17.97 -16.96 6.51
CA TYR A 125 -18.42 -16.55 7.84
C TYR A 125 -17.81 -17.37 8.97
N GLU A 126 -17.14 -18.47 8.65
CA GLU A 126 -16.60 -19.42 9.64
C GLU A 126 -15.14 -19.80 9.37
N SER A 127 -14.51 -19.21 8.36
CA SER A 127 -13.14 -19.55 7.99
C SER A 127 -12.24 -18.33 7.85
N MET A 128 -10.97 -18.53 8.09
CA MET A 128 -9.92 -17.58 7.85
C MET A 128 -8.87 -18.21 6.92
N SER A 129 -8.41 -17.46 5.93
CA SER A 129 -7.43 -17.98 4.97
C SER A 129 -6.31 -16.99 4.69
N VAL A 130 -5.10 -17.52 4.60
CA VAL A 130 -3.92 -16.80 4.11
C VAL A 130 -4.00 -16.66 2.60
N TYR A 131 -3.55 -15.55 2.03
CA TYR A 131 -3.50 -15.37 0.59
C TYR A 131 -2.32 -14.50 0.13
N GLY A 132 -1.98 -14.59 -1.16
CA GLY A 132 -0.98 -13.71 -1.78
C GLY A 132 0.47 -13.93 -1.33
N ILE A 133 0.81 -15.06 -0.71
CA ILE A 133 2.19 -15.39 -0.34
C ILE A 133 2.90 -16.05 -1.51
N PRO A 134 4.20 -15.78 -1.72
CA PRO A 134 5.03 -14.77 -1.02
C PRO A 134 4.96 -13.37 -1.69
N LYS A 135 4.22 -13.21 -2.76
CA LYS A 135 4.23 -12.00 -3.61
C LYS A 135 2.90 -11.24 -3.60
N HIS A 136 2.44 -10.81 -2.44
CA HIS A 136 1.31 -9.88 -2.41
C HIS A 136 1.71 -8.54 -3.04
N ARG A 137 0.85 -7.96 -3.91
CA ARG A 137 1.14 -6.68 -4.62
C ARG A 137 1.49 -5.53 -3.68
N HIS A 138 0.93 -5.48 -2.48
CA HIS A 138 1.23 -4.45 -1.48
C HIS A 138 2.65 -4.56 -0.90
N ASN A 139 3.34 -5.70 -1.02
CA ASN A 139 4.76 -5.81 -0.60
C ASN A 139 5.63 -4.79 -1.32
N SER A 140 5.44 -4.64 -2.63
CA SER A 140 6.22 -3.68 -3.43
C SER A 140 5.96 -2.24 -3.02
N GLU A 141 4.73 -1.93 -2.64
CA GLU A 141 4.29 -0.62 -2.18
C GLU A 141 4.92 -0.27 -0.82
N ILE A 142 4.86 -1.19 0.15
CA ILE A 142 5.44 -1.02 1.48
C ILE A 142 6.96 -0.91 1.38
N GLN A 143 7.60 -1.81 0.65
CA GLN A 143 9.04 -1.84 0.49
C GLN A 143 9.58 -0.58 -0.20
N GLN A 144 8.84 -0.04 -1.18
CA GLN A 144 9.18 1.23 -1.81
C GLN A 144 9.26 2.37 -0.78
N GLU A 145 8.29 2.46 0.12
CA GLU A 145 8.26 3.53 1.13
C GLU A 145 9.32 3.32 2.20
N PHE A 146 9.58 2.08 2.60
CA PHE A 146 10.68 1.76 3.53
C PHE A 146 12.04 2.13 2.94
N ASN A 147 12.28 1.84 1.68
CA ASN A 147 13.55 2.13 0.99
C ASN A 147 13.87 3.64 0.91
N LYS A 148 12.87 4.51 1.02
CA LYS A 148 13.07 5.97 1.12
C LYS A 148 13.66 6.38 2.47
N ILE A 149 13.57 5.53 3.50
CA ILE A 149 14.00 5.83 4.87
C ILE A 149 15.26 5.04 5.21
N SER A 150 15.24 3.74 4.95
CA SER A 150 16.35 2.84 5.25
C SER A 150 16.40 1.69 4.23
N LYS A 151 17.59 1.40 3.75
CA LYS A 151 17.82 0.24 2.88
C LYS A 151 17.87 -1.06 3.70
N ASN A 152 17.59 -2.18 3.02
CA ASN A 152 17.71 -3.53 3.58
C ASN A 152 16.77 -3.79 4.78
N ILE A 153 15.57 -3.22 4.74
CA ILE A 153 14.50 -3.63 5.66
C ILE A 153 13.95 -4.95 5.15
N LEU A 154 13.99 -5.98 6.01
CA LEU A 154 13.41 -7.28 5.75
C LEU A 154 11.97 -7.28 6.24
N LEU A 155 11.03 -7.29 5.31
CA LEU A 155 9.60 -7.35 5.58
C LEU A 155 9.06 -8.75 5.30
N GLU A 156 8.55 -9.40 6.32
CA GLU A 156 7.74 -10.62 6.22
C GLU A 156 6.27 -10.23 6.41
N PHE A 157 5.48 -10.29 5.34
CA PHE A 157 4.09 -9.85 5.33
C PHE A 157 3.14 -10.99 4.98
N THR A 158 2.26 -11.32 5.91
CA THR A 158 1.26 -12.39 5.78
C THR A 158 -0.15 -11.79 5.87
N PRO A 159 -0.83 -11.60 4.73
CA PRO A 159 -2.22 -11.16 4.73
C PRO A 159 -3.20 -12.33 4.90
N HIS A 160 -4.23 -12.10 5.69
CA HIS A 160 -5.33 -13.02 5.91
C HIS A 160 -6.66 -12.39 5.48
N LEU A 161 -7.53 -13.21 4.90
CA LEU A 161 -8.94 -12.90 4.73
C LEU A 161 -9.70 -13.52 5.90
N THR A 162 -10.50 -12.70 6.57
CA THR A 162 -11.21 -13.10 7.80
C THR A 162 -12.72 -12.97 7.63
N PRO A 163 -13.53 -13.65 8.47
CA PRO A 163 -14.99 -13.60 8.41
C PRO A 163 -15.60 -12.30 8.94
N MET A 164 -14.84 -11.20 8.89
CA MET A 164 -15.34 -9.85 9.15
C MET A 164 -15.82 -9.22 7.85
N PHE A 165 -16.85 -8.40 7.92
CA PHE A 165 -17.27 -7.64 6.74
C PHE A 165 -16.23 -6.57 6.37
N ARG A 166 -15.80 -5.74 7.33
CA ARG A 166 -14.97 -4.56 7.08
C ARG A 166 -13.90 -4.35 8.13
N GLY A 167 -12.79 -3.76 7.70
CA GLY A 167 -11.68 -3.36 8.57
C GLY A 167 -10.41 -4.19 8.32
N ILE A 168 -9.30 -3.72 8.90
CA ILE A 168 -8.02 -4.42 8.92
C ILE A 168 -7.44 -4.33 10.32
N LEU A 169 -7.04 -5.47 10.85
CA LEU A 169 -6.19 -5.58 12.03
C LEU A 169 -4.80 -6.04 11.59
N SER A 170 -3.78 -5.19 11.77
CA SER A 170 -2.38 -5.57 11.52
C SER A 170 -1.66 -5.74 12.85
N THR A 171 -1.19 -6.95 13.13
CA THR A 171 -0.28 -7.24 14.23
C THR A 171 1.14 -7.14 13.69
N ILE A 172 1.96 -6.29 14.29
CA ILE A 172 3.31 -6.00 13.82
C ILE A 172 4.31 -6.35 14.90
N TYR A 173 5.22 -7.26 14.58
CA TYR A 173 6.28 -7.70 15.47
C TYR A 173 7.58 -7.03 15.05
N ILE A 174 8.15 -6.27 15.98
CA ILE A 174 9.38 -5.49 15.78
C ILE A 174 10.31 -5.70 16.97
N GLU A 175 11.59 -5.64 16.70
CA GLU A 175 12.62 -5.62 17.73
C GLU A 175 13.13 -4.19 17.91
N LYS A 176 13.02 -3.66 19.12
CA LYS A 176 13.59 -2.36 19.47
C LYS A 176 15.11 -2.44 19.55
N LYS A 177 15.79 -1.35 19.30
CA LYS A 177 17.25 -1.29 19.53
C LYS A 177 17.60 -1.35 21.01
N LYS A 178 18.80 -1.84 21.33
CA LYS A 178 19.25 -2.07 22.72
C LYS A 178 19.07 -0.85 23.64
N ASN A 179 19.36 0.35 23.15
CA ASN A 179 19.32 1.60 23.91
C ASN A 179 17.99 2.36 23.80
N VAL A 180 16.92 1.70 23.38
CA VAL A 180 15.59 2.29 23.23
C VAL A 180 14.67 1.72 24.29
N SER A 181 13.95 2.56 25.02
CA SER A 181 12.91 2.12 25.94
C SER A 181 11.60 1.86 25.21
N THR A 182 10.69 1.11 25.82
CA THR A 182 9.34 0.91 25.24
C THR A 182 8.55 2.21 25.20
N LYS A 183 8.85 3.17 26.08
CA LYS A 183 8.21 4.50 26.12
C LYS A 183 8.64 5.38 24.94
N ASP A 184 9.78 5.10 24.30
CA ASP A 184 10.27 5.86 23.13
C ASP A 184 9.59 5.43 21.84
N CYS A 185 8.95 4.25 21.84
CA CYS A 185 8.20 3.69 20.72
C CYS A 185 6.71 4.03 20.79
#